data_5a90d774518ac03cdef90b534028acd0
#
_entry.id   5a90d774518ac03cdef90b534028acd0
#
_cell.length_a   1.000
_cell.length_b   1.000
_cell.length_c   1.000
_cell.angle_alpha   90.00
_cell.angle_beta   90.00
_cell.angle_gamma   90.00
#
_symmetry.space_group_name_H-M   'P 1'
#
loop_
_entity.id
_entity.type
_entity.pdbx_description
1 polymer ?
#
loop_
_entity_poly.entity_id
_entity_poly.type
_entity_poly.pdbx_seq_one_letter_code
_entity_poly.pdbx_strand_id
1 'polypeptide(L)'
;VDSTETFTQRAFLPPFANYQLDIAYDEMFTPEGQPRPNYQYLHQLLLELPATELRQRQHAADITFLNQGITFTVYGGSDGTERIFPYDLLPRIITSDEWATIEKGLTQRIIALNLFLKDIYHEAHILNDKIVPKALVYSCRYFRREMMGLRVPNDIYVSIAGIDLIRLSDGQFVVLEDNLRVPSGVSYMLANRQVMKHVFPRLFSRYDIRPIDHYGQALLATLRSLAPPNCTDPTIALLTPGVFNSAYFEHTFLARQMGIELVEGRDLLIHNNIVYMRTTGGLKRVDVIYRRIDDDFVDPLAFRPDSTLGVAGLLNAYRCGNVSLANAIGTGIADDKALYAYVPAIIRYYLKEDPILQNVETYLLTDKSQRNYVLEHLGELVVKAVGESGGYGMLIGPHSTQEQREQFRKRILVEPRNYIAQPTLSFSRAPCFLDGQVEPRHVDLRPYILYGKQVTIVPGGLTRVALRRGSLVVNSSQGGGSKDTWILYD
;
A
#
# COMPACT_ATOMS: atom_id res chain seq x y z
N VAL A 1 -1.70 38.01 11.87
CA VAL A 1 -0.89 38.65 10.83
C VAL A 1 -1.23 37.93 9.53
N ASP A 2 -2.10 38.59 8.73
CA ASP A 2 -2.48 38.13 7.40
C ASP A 2 -1.26 38.14 6.48
N SER A 3 -0.76 36.97 6.11
CA SER A 3 0.15 36.78 4.99
C SER A 3 -0.59 36.05 3.88
N THR A 4 -1.46 36.77 3.16
CA THR A 4 -1.92 36.38 1.82
C THR A 4 -0.73 36.51 0.87
N GLU A 5 0.09 35.49 0.74
CA GLU A 5 1.01 35.37 -0.38
C GLU A 5 0.19 35.29 -1.66
N THR A 6 0.15 36.40 -2.40
CA THR A 6 -0.40 36.45 -3.74
C THR A 6 0.49 35.64 -4.68
N PHE A 7 0.11 34.40 -4.94
CA PHE A 7 0.70 33.63 -6.04
C PHE A 7 0.41 34.35 -7.35
N THR A 8 1.43 34.88 -7.99
CA THR A 8 1.34 35.43 -9.34
C THR A 8 1.01 34.29 -10.29
N GLN A 9 -0.25 34.21 -10.73
CA GLN A 9 -0.68 33.24 -11.74
C GLN A 9 0.06 33.51 -13.05
N ARG A 10 1.09 32.73 -13.33
CA ARG A 10 1.73 32.70 -14.66
C ARG A 10 0.80 31.93 -15.60
N ALA A 11 0.46 32.51 -16.73
CA ALA A 11 -0.26 31.83 -17.79
C ALA A 11 0.67 30.78 -18.42
N PHE A 12 0.36 29.51 -18.24
CA PHE A 12 1.03 28.42 -18.92
C PHE A 12 0.58 28.29 -20.38
N LEU A 13 1.48 27.84 -21.25
CA LEU A 13 1.14 27.53 -22.65
C LEU A 13 0.42 26.17 -22.75
N PRO A 14 -0.42 25.93 -23.80
CA PRO A 14 -0.95 24.60 -24.05
C PRO A 14 0.17 23.55 -24.15
N PRO A 15 0.01 22.31 -23.61
CA PRO A 15 -1.24 21.76 -23.02
C PRO A 15 -1.47 22.12 -21.56
N PHE A 16 -0.68 23.02 -20.95
CA PHE A 16 -0.73 23.38 -19.53
C PHE A 16 -1.60 24.62 -19.25
N ALA A 17 -2.43 25.09 -20.19
CA ALA A 17 -3.19 26.33 -20.03
C ALA A 17 -4.04 26.38 -18.75
N ASN A 18 -4.53 25.23 -18.27
CA ASN A 18 -5.33 25.08 -17.05
C ASN A 18 -4.52 24.60 -15.84
N TYR A 19 -3.18 24.54 -15.96
CA TYR A 19 -2.33 24.07 -14.87
C TYR A 19 -2.21 25.16 -13.79
N GLN A 20 -2.75 24.89 -12.60
CA GLN A 20 -2.75 25.84 -11.49
C GLN A 20 -1.86 25.32 -10.38
N LEU A 21 -0.86 26.13 -9.99
CA LEU A 21 -0.07 25.91 -8.79
C LEU A 21 -0.83 26.45 -7.58
N ASP A 22 -0.67 25.78 -6.44
CA ASP A 22 -1.17 26.22 -5.13
C ASP A 22 -0.12 25.92 -4.04
N ILE A 23 -0.52 25.85 -2.78
CA ILE A 23 0.36 25.57 -1.64
C ILE A 23 0.91 24.14 -1.59
N ALA A 24 0.30 23.20 -2.35
CA ALA A 24 0.79 21.82 -2.40
C ALA A 24 2.10 21.75 -3.17
N TYR A 25 2.98 20.84 -2.77
CA TYR A 25 4.18 20.53 -3.56
C TYR A 25 3.76 20.05 -4.95
N ASP A 26 4.25 20.70 -5.99
CA ASP A 26 4.07 20.23 -7.36
C ASP A 26 5.28 19.42 -7.79
N GLU A 27 5.05 18.20 -8.29
CA GLU A 27 6.10 17.28 -8.69
C GLU A 27 6.85 17.78 -9.94
N MET A 28 6.16 18.49 -10.85
CA MET A 28 6.74 18.98 -12.10
C MET A 28 7.28 20.39 -12.02
N PHE A 29 6.63 21.28 -11.30
CA PHE A 29 6.99 22.72 -11.29
C PHE A 29 7.49 23.18 -9.92
N THR A 30 8.38 24.16 -9.96
CA THR A 30 8.74 24.94 -8.75
C THR A 30 7.62 25.93 -8.44
N PRO A 31 7.58 26.55 -7.24
CA PRO A 31 6.62 27.61 -6.93
C PRO A 31 6.62 28.76 -7.94
N GLU A 32 7.76 29.03 -8.57
CA GLU A 32 7.94 30.07 -9.60
C GLU A 32 7.45 29.64 -10.99
N GLY A 33 6.91 28.40 -11.11
CA GLY A 33 6.40 27.84 -12.36
C GLY A 33 7.49 27.41 -13.35
N GLN A 34 8.70 27.14 -12.88
CA GLN A 34 9.75 26.54 -13.71
C GLN A 34 9.69 25.01 -13.59
N PRO A 35 9.90 24.25 -14.70
CA PRO A 35 9.97 22.80 -14.61
C PRO A 35 11.17 22.38 -13.77
N ARG A 36 10.97 21.42 -12.86
CA ARG A 36 12.05 20.84 -12.06
C ARG A 36 13.04 20.09 -12.96
N PRO A 37 14.32 19.96 -12.60
CA PRO A 37 15.36 19.34 -13.44
C PRO A 37 14.96 17.96 -13.96
N ASN A 38 14.40 17.09 -13.10
CA ASN A 38 13.94 15.75 -13.46
C ASN A 38 12.72 15.72 -14.40
N TYR A 39 12.00 16.83 -14.56
CA TYR A 39 10.84 16.95 -15.44
C TYR A 39 11.09 17.79 -16.69
N GLN A 40 12.25 18.43 -16.84
CA GLN A 40 12.52 19.35 -17.96
C GLN A 40 12.27 18.72 -19.31
N TYR A 41 12.77 17.51 -19.55
CA TYR A 41 12.59 16.83 -20.84
C TYR A 41 11.12 16.46 -21.09
N LEU A 42 10.43 15.92 -20.07
CA LEU A 42 9.00 15.61 -20.19
C LEU A 42 8.19 16.88 -20.48
N HIS A 43 8.47 17.97 -19.79
CA HIS A 43 7.80 19.27 -20.01
C HIS A 43 8.01 19.76 -21.44
N GLN A 44 9.24 19.76 -21.95
CA GLN A 44 9.53 20.16 -23.34
C GLN A 44 8.80 19.27 -24.33
N LEU A 45 8.84 17.96 -24.15
CA LEU A 45 8.16 17.02 -25.01
C LEU A 45 6.64 17.29 -25.08
N LEU A 46 6.02 17.57 -23.92
CA LEU A 46 4.57 17.86 -23.84
C LEU A 46 4.20 19.17 -24.54
N LEU A 47 5.09 20.17 -24.58
CA LEU A 47 4.87 21.41 -25.35
C LEU A 47 4.96 21.18 -26.87
N GLU A 48 5.73 20.18 -27.30
CA GLU A 48 5.94 19.86 -28.73
C GLU A 48 4.85 18.90 -29.27
N LEU A 49 4.26 18.05 -28.41
CA LEU A 49 3.31 17.04 -28.80
C LEU A 49 1.90 17.62 -28.98
N PRO A 50 1.25 17.36 -30.15
CA PRO A 50 -0.16 17.72 -30.33
C PRO A 50 -1.06 16.97 -29.32
N ALA A 51 -2.08 17.64 -28.79
CA ALA A 51 -3.06 17.03 -27.89
C ALA A 51 -3.78 15.82 -28.50
N THR A 52 -3.89 15.76 -29.83
CA THR A 52 -4.43 14.62 -30.56
C THR A 52 -3.55 13.39 -30.44
N GLU A 53 -2.22 13.56 -30.46
CA GLU A 53 -1.29 12.45 -30.28
C GLU A 53 -1.31 11.93 -28.83
N LEU A 54 -1.36 12.81 -27.85
CA LEU A 54 -1.51 12.42 -26.44
C LEU A 54 -2.80 11.62 -26.23
N ARG A 55 -3.93 12.03 -26.82
CA ARG A 55 -5.19 11.27 -26.78
C ARG A 55 -5.08 9.90 -27.45
N GLN A 56 -4.40 9.80 -28.58
CA GLN A 56 -4.17 8.50 -29.23
C GLN A 56 -3.33 7.57 -28.35
N ARG A 57 -2.29 8.08 -27.68
CA ARG A 57 -1.46 7.31 -26.74
C ARG A 57 -2.25 6.87 -25.51
N GLN A 58 -3.09 7.76 -24.94
CA GLN A 58 -3.98 7.40 -23.85
C GLN A 58 -4.95 6.28 -24.26
N HIS A 59 -5.57 6.41 -25.43
CA HIS A 59 -6.46 5.37 -25.95
C HIS A 59 -5.73 4.04 -26.18
N ALA A 60 -4.50 4.07 -26.70
CA ALA A 60 -3.67 2.87 -26.85
C ALA A 60 -3.33 2.22 -25.51
N ALA A 61 -3.09 3.02 -24.46
CA ALA A 61 -2.91 2.52 -23.11
C ALA A 61 -4.19 1.83 -22.59
N ASP A 62 -5.34 2.47 -22.73
CA ASP A 62 -6.64 1.94 -22.27
C ASP A 62 -6.97 0.61 -22.96
N ILE A 63 -6.73 0.52 -24.28
CA ILE A 63 -6.89 -0.74 -25.03
C ILE A 63 -5.93 -1.81 -24.52
N THR A 64 -4.69 -1.45 -24.20
CA THR A 64 -3.70 -2.40 -23.67
C THR A 64 -4.14 -2.94 -22.32
N PHE A 65 -4.62 -2.08 -21.41
CA PHE A 65 -5.19 -2.50 -20.13
C PHE A 65 -6.39 -3.43 -20.31
N LEU A 66 -7.30 -3.10 -21.24
CA LEU A 66 -8.46 -3.93 -21.55
C LEU A 66 -8.05 -5.32 -22.07
N ASN A 67 -7.16 -5.37 -23.06
CA ASN A 67 -6.74 -6.62 -23.69
C ASN A 67 -5.94 -7.53 -22.75
N GLN A 68 -5.24 -6.95 -21.77
CA GLN A 68 -4.50 -7.70 -20.76
C GLN A 68 -5.38 -8.09 -19.55
N GLY A 69 -6.66 -7.70 -19.54
CA GLY A 69 -7.57 -7.96 -18.42
C GLY A 69 -7.13 -7.28 -17.13
N ILE A 70 -6.47 -6.12 -17.21
CA ILE A 70 -6.03 -5.35 -16.05
C ILE A 70 -7.22 -4.57 -15.54
N THR A 71 -8.02 -5.25 -14.72
CA THR A 71 -9.28 -4.77 -14.21
C THR A 71 -9.27 -4.66 -12.70
N PHE A 72 -10.21 -3.92 -12.19
CA PHE A 72 -10.46 -3.76 -10.75
C PHE A 72 -11.96 -3.82 -10.49
N THR A 73 -12.37 -4.64 -9.54
CA THR A 73 -13.78 -4.73 -9.16
C THR A 73 -14.11 -3.65 -8.13
N VAL A 74 -15.04 -2.76 -8.47
CA VAL A 74 -15.56 -1.74 -7.55
C VAL A 74 -16.80 -2.30 -6.84
N TYR A 75 -16.73 -2.42 -5.53
CA TYR A 75 -17.88 -2.75 -4.71
C TYR A 75 -18.70 -1.49 -4.42
N GLY A 76 -19.86 -1.32 -5.05
CA GLY A 76 -20.69 -0.12 -4.85
C GLY A 76 -22.08 -0.17 -5.46
N GLY A 77 -22.49 -1.31 -6.00
CA GLY A 77 -23.82 -1.59 -6.54
C GLY A 77 -24.18 -3.05 -6.28
N SER A 78 -25.42 -3.45 -6.55
CA SER A 78 -25.93 -4.82 -6.36
C SER A 78 -25.14 -5.90 -7.10
N ASP A 79 -24.35 -5.50 -8.12
CA ASP A 79 -23.46 -6.38 -8.89
C ASP A 79 -22.10 -5.70 -9.00
N GLY A 80 -21.05 -6.33 -8.46
CA GLY A 80 -19.68 -5.86 -8.58
C GLY A 80 -19.33 -5.62 -10.07
N THR A 81 -19.14 -4.37 -10.45
CA THR A 81 -18.81 -4.03 -11.83
C THR A 81 -17.31 -4.06 -12.01
N GLU A 82 -16.84 -4.95 -12.86
CA GLU A 82 -15.45 -4.99 -13.31
C GLU A 82 -15.17 -3.80 -14.22
N ARG A 83 -14.16 -3.00 -13.89
CA ARG A 83 -13.75 -1.83 -14.66
C ARG A 83 -12.26 -1.91 -14.98
N ILE A 84 -11.87 -1.35 -16.13
CA ILE A 84 -10.45 -1.11 -16.43
C ILE A 84 -9.88 -0.25 -15.31
N PHE A 85 -8.69 -0.60 -14.83
CA PHE A 85 -7.98 0.21 -13.84
C PHE A 85 -7.57 1.54 -14.49
N PRO A 86 -8.04 2.70 -14.00
CA PRO A 86 -7.75 3.98 -14.65
C PRO A 86 -6.24 4.28 -14.61
N TYR A 87 -5.69 4.59 -15.77
CA TYR A 87 -4.27 4.86 -15.96
C TYR A 87 -4.04 6.23 -16.57
N ASP A 88 -3.16 7.02 -15.97
CA ASP A 88 -2.67 8.27 -16.52
C ASP A 88 -1.31 8.07 -17.18
N LEU A 89 -1.17 8.53 -18.41
CA LEU A 89 0.01 8.27 -19.25
C LEU A 89 1.25 9.11 -18.88
N LEU A 90 1.14 10.10 -17.99
CA LEU A 90 2.28 10.92 -17.59
C LEU A 90 2.96 10.31 -16.35
N PRO A 91 4.25 9.95 -16.40
CA PRO A 91 4.91 9.30 -15.28
C PRO A 91 5.13 10.26 -14.10
N ARG A 92 5.20 9.70 -12.89
CA ARG A 92 5.79 10.38 -11.74
C ARG A 92 7.27 10.06 -11.69
N ILE A 93 8.12 11.09 -11.61
CA ILE A 93 9.57 10.97 -11.70
C ILE A 93 10.19 11.36 -10.36
N ILE A 94 10.86 10.42 -9.71
CA ILE A 94 11.53 10.57 -8.41
C ILE A 94 13.04 10.45 -8.65
N THR A 95 13.82 11.34 -8.06
CA THR A 95 15.28 11.35 -8.20
C THR A 95 15.94 10.24 -7.38
N SER A 96 17.19 9.92 -7.70
CA SER A 96 17.99 8.93 -6.98
C SER A 96 18.16 9.26 -5.49
N ASP A 97 18.44 10.51 -5.15
CA ASP A 97 18.63 10.96 -3.76
C ASP A 97 17.35 10.86 -2.93
N GLU A 98 16.21 11.27 -3.53
CA GLU A 98 14.90 11.12 -2.90
C GLU A 98 14.60 9.65 -2.62
N TRP A 99 14.85 8.79 -3.62
CA TRP A 99 14.64 7.36 -3.47
C TRP A 99 15.56 6.73 -2.43
N ALA A 100 16.82 7.12 -2.38
CA ALA A 100 17.76 6.62 -1.37
C ALA A 100 17.27 6.91 0.06
N THR A 101 16.67 8.07 0.28
CA THR A 101 16.06 8.42 1.58
C THR A 101 14.83 7.54 1.87
N ILE A 102 13.95 7.34 0.88
CA ILE A 102 12.78 6.46 0.99
C ILE A 102 13.22 5.03 1.32
N GLU A 103 14.18 4.49 0.57
CA GLU A 103 14.68 3.13 0.71
C GLU A 103 15.28 2.87 2.10
N LYS A 104 16.11 3.79 2.60
CA LYS A 104 16.67 3.70 3.96
C LYS A 104 15.57 3.75 5.03
N GLY A 105 14.63 4.68 4.91
CA GLY A 105 13.55 4.84 5.88
C GLY A 105 12.59 3.67 5.90
N LEU A 106 12.25 3.11 4.75
CA LEU A 106 11.40 1.91 4.66
C LEU A 106 12.12 0.68 5.21
N THR A 107 13.42 0.54 4.94
CA THR A 107 14.24 -0.55 5.50
C THR A 107 14.29 -0.47 7.01
N GLN A 108 14.55 0.70 7.59
CA GLN A 108 14.52 0.92 9.04
C GLN A 108 13.15 0.54 9.61
N ARG A 109 12.08 1.01 9.00
CA ARG A 109 10.71 0.82 9.47
C ARG A 109 10.29 -0.65 9.48
N ILE A 110 10.53 -1.39 8.39
CA ILE A 110 10.11 -2.80 8.30
C ILE A 110 10.88 -3.69 9.28
N ILE A 111 12.16 -3.40 9.52
CA ILE A 111 12.96 -4.11 10.53
C ILE A 111 12.38 -3.88 11.92
N ALA A 112 12.10 -2.63 12.29
CA ALA A 112 11.54 -2.28 13.60
C ALA A 112 10.15 -2.92 13.81
N LEU A 113 9.29 -2.93 12.79
CA LEU A 113 7.96 -3.55 12.86
C LEU A 113 8.03 -5.08 12.99
N ASN A 114 8.99 -5.75 12.36
CA ASN A 114 9.20 -7.18 12.55
C ASN A 114 9.72 -7.50 13.96
N LEU A 115 10.64 -6.69 14.50
CA LEU A 115 11.09 -6.82 15.89
C LEU A 115 9.95 -6.61 16.89
N PHE A 116 9.10 -5.62 16.64
CA PHE A 116 7.89 -5.39 17.43
C PHE A 116 6.95 -6.61 17.41
N LEU A 117 6.66 -7.15 16.22
CA LEU A 117 5.79 -8.33 16.09
C LEU A 117 6.39 -9.54 16.81
N LYS A 118 7.69 -9.79 16.64
CA LYS A 118 8.38 -10.83 17.39
C LYS A 118 8.21 -10.64 18.90
N ASP A 119 8.48 -9.45 19.42
CA ASP A 119 8.44 -9.18 20.84
C ASP A 119 7.04 -9.36 21.42
N ILE A 120 5.99 -8.82 20.80
CA ILE A 120 4.62 -8.90 21.37
C ILE A 120 4.03 -10.30 21.36
N TYR A 121 4.51 -11.20 20.50
CA TYR A 121 4.11 -12.62 20.48
C TYR A 121 4.99 -13.51 21.35
N HIS A 122 6.05 -12.98 21.97
CA HIS A 122 6.96 -13.71 22.86
C HIS A 122 7.09 -12.99 24.20
N GLU A 123 8.13 -12.23 24.42
CA GLU A 123 8.51 -11.66 25.73
C GLU A 123 7.74 -10.40 26.10
N ALA A 124 7.20 -9.69 25.10
CA ALA A 124 6.44 -8.45 25.25
C ALA A 124 7.20 -7.34 26.04
N HIS A 125 8.52 -7.23 25.82
CA HIS A 125 9.38 -6.25 26.49
C HIS A 125 8.88 -4.83 26.30
N ILE A 126 8.59 -4.40 25.06
CA ILE A 126 8.11 -3.04 24.76
C ILE A 126 6.81 -2.69 25.49
N LEU A 127 5.95 -3.70 25.71
CA LEU A 127 4.70 -3.54 26.45
C LEU A 127 4.95 -3.48 27.97
N ASN A 128 5.93 -4.24 28.48
CA ASN A 128 6.32 -4.24 29.88
C ASN A 128 7.03 -2.93 30.25
N ASP A 129 7.83 -2.39 29.34
CA ASP A 129 8.51 -1.09 29.47
C ASP A 129 7.57 0.09 29.22
N LYS A 130 6.28 -0.17 28.93
CA LYS A 130 5.22 0.83 28.74
C LYS A 130 5.47 1.82 27.60
N ILE A 131 6.29 1.46 26.61
CA ILE A 131 6.50 2.27 25.40
C ILE A 131 5.25 2.21 24.51
N VAL A 132 4.66 1.00 24.38
CA VAL A 132 3.36 0.78 23.74
C VAL A 132 2.38 0.27 24.79
N PRO A 133 1.18 0.86 24.93
CA PRO A 133 0.20 0.42 25.91
C PRO A 133 -0.27 -1.01 25.66
N LYS A 134 -0.26 -1.86 26.71
CA LYS A 134 -0.78 -3.24 26.64
C LYS A 134 -2.22 -3.30 26.12
N ALA A 135 -3.07 -2.38 26.58
CA ALA A 135 -4.45 -2.31 26.16
C ALA A 135 -4.59 -2.08 24.64
N LEU A 136 -3.71 -1.28 24.03
CA LEU A 136 -3.71 -1.03 22.60
C LEU A 136 -3.51 -2.31 21.79
N VAL A 137 -2.55 -3.16 22.22
CA VAL A 137 -2.21 -4.40 21.54
C VAL A 137 -3.25 -5.48 21.79
N TYR A 138 -3.58 -5.75 23.06
CA TYR A 138 -4.44 -6.89 23.40
C TYR A 138 -5.93 -6.66 23.14
N SER A 139 -6.38 -5.40 22.96
CA SER A 139 -7.74 -5.10 22.50
C SER A 139 -7.87 -5.02 20.98
N CYS A 140 -6.76 -5.10 20.25
CA CYS A 140 -6.80 -5.09 18.78
C CYS A 140 -7.39 -6.39 18.27
N ARG A 141 -8.41 -6.31 17.40
CA ARG A 141 -9.06 -7.48 16.79
C ARG A 141 -8.12 -8.33 15.95
N TYR A 142 -7.00 -7.77 15.51
CA TYR A 142 -5.98 -8.45 14.70
C TYR A 142 -4.86 -9.06 15.52
N PHE A 143 -4.82 -8.86 16.83
CA PHE A 143 -3.92 -9.60 17.70
C PHE A 143 -4.39 -11.05 17.80
N ARG A 144 -3.52 -11.99 17.46
CA ARG A 144 -3.83 -13.43 17.41
C ARG A 144 -3.17 -14.16 18.56
N ARG A 145 -3.94 -14.53 19.58
CA ARG A 145 -3.44 -15.29 20.74
C ARG A 145 -2.84 -16.63 20.33
N GLU A 146 -3.31 -17.21 19.23
CA GLU A 146 -2.86 -18.45 18.64
C GLU A 146 -1.39 -18.39 18.21
N MET A 147 -0.86 -17.21 18.02
CA MET A 147 0.54 -16.96 17.64
C MET A 147 1.49 -16.82 18.83
N MET A 148 0.97 -16.74 20.06
CA MET A 148 1.82 -16.60 21.26
C MET A 148 2.82 -17.76 21.36
N GLY A 149 4.10 -17.43 21.47
CA GLY A 149 5.21 -18.37 21.57
C GLY A 149 5.53 -19.14 20.28
N LEU A 150 4.84 -18.86 19.16
CA LEU A 150 5.12 -19.52 17.90
C LEU A 150 6.30 -18.85 17.20
N ARG A 151 7.35 -19.64 16.91
CA ARG A 151 8.49 -19.16 16.12
C ARG A 151 8.17 -19.22 14.64
N VAL A 152 8.28 -18.07 13.97
CA VAL A 152 8.17 -17.98 12.52
C VAL A 152 9.56 -18.11 11.87
N PRO A 153 9.64 -18.53 10.60
CA PRO A 153 10.92 -18.67 9.91
C PRO A 153 11.71 -17.34 9.91
N ASN A 154 12.99 -17.41 10.25
CA ASN A 154 13.91 -16.27 10.34
C ASN A 154 13.48 -15.14 11.28
N ASP A 155 12.49 -15.38 12.15
CA ASP A 155 11.82 -14.35 12.97
C ASP A 155 11.14 -13.23 12.14
N ILE A 156 10.79 -13.51 10.87
CA ILE A 156 10.18 -12.55 9.96
C ILE A 156 8.67 -12.81 9.86
N TYR A 157 7.90 -11.94 10.46
CA TYR A 157 6.43 -11.96 10.43
C TYR A 157 5.87 -11.35 9.14
N VAL A 158 6.45 -10.20 8.74
CA VAL A 158 6.07 -9.47 7.53
C VAL A 158 7.16 -9.61 6.50
N SER A 159 6.92 -10.44 5.50
CA SER A 159 7.81 -10.68 4.37
C SER A 159 7.48 -9.80 3.17
N ILE A 160 6.24 -9.31 3.09
CA ILE A 160 5.75 -8.49 1.99
C ILE A 160 4.97 -7.32 2.59
N ALA A 161 5.41 -6.09 2.31
CA ALA A 161 4.74 -4.89 2.78
C ALA A 161 4.51 -3.89 1.65
N GLY A 162 3.47 -3.06 1.81
CA GLY A 162 3.21 -1.88 0.99
C GLY A 162 2.97 -0.70 1.92
N ILE A 163 3.90 0.24 2.01
CA ILE A 163 3.82 1.38 2.91
C ILE A 163 3.43 2.61 2.11
N ASP A 164 2.32 3.25 2.49
CA ASP A 164 1.81 4.41 1.78
C ASP A 164 2.56 5.67 2.21
N LEU A 165 3.14 6.35 1.25
CA LEU A 165 3.86 7.60 1.42
C LEU A 165 3.11 8.74 0.75
N ILE A 166 3.14 9.90 1.39
CA ILE A 166 2.73 11.18 0.79
C ILE A 166 3.90 12.15 0.83
N ARG A 167 3.88 13.12 -0.08
CA ARG A 167 4.84 14.21 -0.08
C ARG A 167 4.15 15.48 0.42
N LEU A 168 4.72 16.10 1.43
CA LEU A 168 4.22 17.34 2.02
C LEU A 168 4.62 18.57 1.18
N SER A 169 4.08 19.74 1.52
CA SER A 169 4.34 21.01 0.84
C SER A 169 5.81 21.44 0.84
N ASP A 170 6.58 21.01 1.84
CA ASP A 170 8.03 21.26 1.94
C ASP A 170 8.87 20.27 1.09
N GLY A 171 8.23 19.33 0.39
CA GLY A 171 8.86 18.32 -0.44
C GLY A 171 9.31 17.05 0.28
N GLN A 172 9.11 16.94 1.59
CA GLN A 172 9.47 15.74 2.35
C GLN A 172 8.47 14.62 2.15
N PHE A 173 8.97 13.39 2.03
CA PHE A 173 8.13 12.19 2.08
C PHE A 173 7.88 11.78 3.53
N VAL A 174 6.61 11.53 3.84
CA VAL A 174 6.18 11.02 5.15
C VAL A 174 5.32 9.77 4.97
N VAL A 175 5.29 8.92 5.98
CA VAL A 175 4.46 7.73 5.99
C VAL A 175 3.02 8.11 6.32
N LEU A 176 2.07 7.66 5.53
CA LEU A 176 0.64 7.85 5.75
C LEU A 176 0.00 6.62 6.43
N GLU A 177 0.41 5.41 6.01
CA GLU A 177 -0.20 4.15 6.44
C GLU A 177 0.74 2.98 6.21
N ASP A 178 0.71 1.99 7.11
CA ASP A 178 1.41 0.71 6.96
C ASP A 178 0.43 -0.37 6.50
N ASN A 179 0.74 -1.09 5.41
CA ASN A 179 -0.04 -2.23 4.93
C ASN A 179 0.83 -3.49 5.01
N LEU A 180 0.62 -4.31 6.04
CA LEU A 180 1.49 -5.41 6.45
C LEU A 180 0.79 -6.78 6.51
N ARG A 181 -0.52 -6.83 6.26
CA ARG A 181 -1.28 -8.09 6.20
C ARG A 181 -1.20 -8.71 4.81
N VAL A 182 -1.93 -8.12 3.87
CA VAL A 182 -2.08 -8.59 2.49
C VAL A 182 -2.00 -7.39 1.55
N PRO A 183 -0.83 -6.71 1.43
CA PRO A 183 -0.71 -5.55 0.55
C PRO A 183 -0.98 -5.95 -0.89
N SER A 184 -1.67 -5.08 -1.64
CA SER A 184 -2.00 -5.26 -3.05
C SER A 184 -1.62 -4.03 -3.87
N GLY A 185 -1.60 -4.21 -5.21
CA GLY A 185 -1.35 -3.14 -6.16
C GLY A 185 -0.01 -3.25 -6.91
N VAL A 186 0.85 -4.20 -6.56
CA VAL A 186 2.15 -4.38 -7.25
C VAL A 186 1.99 -4.80 -8.70
N SER A 187 0.96 -5.58 -9.01
CA SER A 187 0.63 -5.96 -10.39
C SER A 187 0.35 -4.74 -11.27
N TYR A 188 -0.34 -3.74 -10.70
CA TYR A 188 -0.62 -2.48 -11.43
C TYR A 188 0.64 -1.65 -11.61
N MET A 189 1.57 -1.61 -10.63
CA MET A 189 2.88 -0.98 -10.80
C MET A 189 3.64 -1.58 -11.99
N LEU A 190 3.70 -2.92 -12.06
CA LEU A 190 4.38 -3.64 -13.15
C LEU A 190 3.68 -3.46 -14.48
N ALA A 191 2.35 -3.51 -14.51
CA ALA A 191 1.54 -3.30 -15.70
C ALA A 191 1.69 -1.86 -16.23
N ASN A 192 1.65 -0.84 -15.37
CA ASN A 192 1.86 0.55 -15.73
C ASN A 192 3.20 0.73 -16.45
N ARG A 193 4.29 0.12 -15.92
CA ARG A 193 5.61 0.14 -16.56
C ARG A 193 5.63 -0.52 -17.93
N GLN A 194 4.95 -1.65 -18.08
CA GLN A 194 4.86 -2.34 -19.38
C GLN A 194 4.09 -1.49 -20.40
N VAL A 195 2.95 -0.92 -20.00
CA VAL A 195 2.16 -0.04 -20.85
C VAL A 195 2.96 1.20 -21.25
N MET A 196 3.65 1.83 -20.30
CA MET A 196 4.50 3.00 -20.58
C MET A 196 5.57 2.71 -21.63
N LYS A 197 6.25 1.58 -21.55
CA LYS A 197 7.23 1.14 -22.55
C LYS A 197 6.64 1.04 -23.96
N HIS A 198 5.35 0.69 -24.08
CA HIS A 198 4.66 0.57 -25.37
C HIS A 198 4.15 1.92 -25.90
N VAL A 199 3.55 2.73 -25.04
CA VAL A 199 2.88 3.98 -25.49
C VAL A 199 3.84 5.16 -25.60
N PHE A 200 4.95 5.18 -24.82
CA PHE A 200 5.97 6.23 -24.85
C PHE A 200 7.40 5.67 -24.93
N PRO A 201 7.75 4.82 -25.92
CA PRO A 201 9.06 4.20 -25.99
C PRO A 201 10.22 5.21 -26.08
N ARG A 202 10.04 6.30 -26.85
CA ARG A 202 11.06 7.37 -26.97
C ARG A 202 11.26 8.14 -25.68
N LEU A 203 10.19 8.46 -24.97
CA LEU A 203 10.28 9.11 -23.66
C LEU A 203 10.96 8.19 -22.64
N PHE A 204 10.53 6.92 -22.61
CA PHE A 204 11.10 5.93 -21.71
C PHE A 204 12.60 5.72 -21.93
N SER A 205 13.05 5.66 -23.18
CA SER A 205 14.48 5.47 -23.52
C SER A 205 15.36 6.70 -23.24
N ARG A 206 14.76 7.86 -23.01
CA ARG A 206 15.47 9.11 -22.75
C ARG A 206 15.89 9.27 -21.28
N TYR A 207 15.16 8.63 -20.40
CA TYR A 207 15.45 8.62 -18.97
C TYR A 207 16.17 7.34 -18.58
N ASP A 208 17.16 7.45 -17.71
CA ASP A 208 17.83 6.30 -17.12
C ASP A 208 17.04 5.83 -15.89
N ILE A 209 16.12 4.87 -16.12
CA ILE A 209 15.09 4.46 -15.16
C ILE A 209 15.48 3.12 -14.55
N ARG A 210 15.51 3.03 -13.22
CA ARG A 210 15.77 1.77 -12.52
C ARG A 210 14.71 0.71 -12.87
N PRO A 211 15.13 -0.54 -13.21
CA PRO A 211 14.21 -1.60 -13.62
C PRO A 211 13.43 -2.16 -12.43
N ILE A 212 12.16 -2.55 -12.69
CA ILE A 212 11.28 -3.20 -11.72
C ILE A 212 10.84 -4.60 -12.16
N ASP A 213 11.21 -5.02 -13.37
CA ASP A 213 10.77 -6.27 -14.00
C ASP A 213 11.21 -7.53 -13.21
N HIS A 214 12.23 -7.39 -12.36
CA HIS A 214 12.74 -8.47 -11.48
C HIS A 214 11.86 -8.76 -10.25
N TYR A 215 10.78 -8.00 -10.01
CA TYR A 215 9.95 -8.14 -8.82
C TYR A 215 9.47 -9.59 -8.59
N GLY A 216 8.97 -10.26 -9.63
CA GLY A 216 8.49 -11.64 -9.51
C GLY A 216 9.56 -12.62 -9.03
N GLN A 217 10.80 -12.46 -9.51
CA GLN A 217 11.94 -13.25 -9.08
C GLN A 217 12.36 -12.93 -7.64
N ALA A 218 12.37 -11.64 -7.27
CA ALA A 218 12.67 -11.21 -5.92
C ALA A 218 11.62 -11.72 -4.91
N LEU A 219 10.34 -11.67 -5.26
CA LEU A 219 9.25 -12.22 -4.45
C LEU A 219 9.40 -13.73 -4.28
N LEU A 220 9.67 -14.47 -5.37
CA LEU A 220 9.91 -15.92 -5.30
C LEU A 220 11.11 -16.25 -4.41
N ALA A 221 12.21 -15.52 -4.52
CA ALA A 221 13.39 -15.71 -3.66
C ALA A 221 13.07 -15.41 -2.18
N THR A 222 12.27 -14.37 -1.92
CA THR A 222 11.77 -14.05 -0.58
C THR A 222 10.96 -15.22 -0.01
N LEU A 223 9.98 -15.73 -0.76
CA LEU A 223 9.14 -16.85 -0.34
C LEU A 223 9.96 -18.14 -0.10
N ARG A 224 10.93 -18.43 -0.98
CA ARG A 224 11.85 -19.57 -0.79
C ARG A 224 12.66 -19.45 0.51
N SER A 225 13.04 -18.25 0.90
CA SER A 225 13.80 -18.02 2.14
C SER A 225 13.01 -18.33 3.41
N LEU A 226 11.68 -18.41 3.31
CA LEU A 226 10.77 -18.74 4.42
C LEU A 226 10.50 -20.25 4.53
N ALA A 227 11.14 -21.07 3.71
CA ALA A 227 10.93 -22.53 3.76
C ALA A 227 11.12 -23.08 5.18
N PRO A 228 10.34 -24.12 5.56
CA PRO A 228 10.56 -24.84 6.81
C PRO A 228 11.99 -25.37 6.94
N PRO A 229 12.51 -25.57 8.16
CA PRO A 229 13.82 -26.15 8.36
C PRO A 229 13.99 -27.46 7.58
N ASN A 230 15.19 -27.67 7.00
CA ASN A 230 15.55 -28.84 6.19
C ASN A 230 14.81 -29.00 4.86
N CYS A 231 14.08 -27.99 4.38
CA CYS A 231 13.49 -27.95 3.05
C CYS A 231 14.41 -27.13 2.11
N THR A 232 15.12 -27.81 1.19
CA THR A 232 16.08 -27.15 0.28
C THR A 232 15.44 -26.66 -1.01
N ASP A 233 14.36 -27.32 -1.46
CA ASP A 233 13.60 -26.94 -2.66
C ASP A 233 12.10 -26.89 -2.34
N PRO A 234 11.62 -25.79 -1.74
CA PRO A 234 10.24 -25.70 -1.27
C PRO A 234 9.24 -25.60 -2.42
N THR A 235 8.16 -26.36 -2.33
CA THR A 235 6.97 -26.14 -3.13
C THR A 235 6.20 -24.94 -2.58
N ILE A 236 6.02 -23.92 -3.39
CA ILE A 236 5.32 -22.68 -3.04
C ILE A 236 4.00 -22.64 -3.77
N ALA A 237 2.93 -22.24 -3.07
CA ALA A 237 1.62 -22.00 -3.67
C ALA A 237 1.09 -20.63 -3.25
N LEU A 238 0.36 -19.97 -4.15
CA LEU A 238 -0.38 -18.74 -3.84
C LEU A 238 -1.83 -19.09 -3.52
N LEU A 239 -2.24 -18.87 -2.27
CA LEU A 239 -3.60 -19.13 -1.80
C LEU A 239 -4.49 -17.91 -2.03
N THR A 240 -5.46 -18.03 -2.94
CA THR A 240 -6.42 -16.98 -3.30
C THR A 240 -7.80 -17.29 -2.71
N PRO A 241 -8.61 -16.27 -2.37
CA PRO A 241 -10.03 -16.45 -2.04
C PRO A 241 -10.91 -16.69 -3.29
N GLY A 242 -10.32 -16.68 -4.49
CA GLY A 242 -11.04 -16.96 -5.76
C GLY A 242 -11.46 -15.70 -6.52
N VAL A 243 -12.22 -15.94 -7.60
CA VAL A 243 -12.54 -14.96 -8.65
C VAL A 243 -13.37 -13.76 -8.18
N PHE A 244 -14.08 -13.88 -7.06
CA PHE A 244 -14.88 -12.78 -6.53
C PHE A 244 -14.09 -11.74 -5.74
N ASN A 245 -12.79 -11.97 -5.54
CA ASN A 245 -11.94 -11.01 -4.85
C ASN A 245 -11.50 -9.89 -5.82
N SER A 246 -11.59 -8.63 -5.38
CA SER A 246 -11.21 -7.46 -6.19
C SER A 246 -9.75 -7.49 -6.67
N ALA A 247 -8.87 -8.16 -5.95
CA ALA A 247 -7.46 -8.31 -6.31
C ALA A 247 -7.15 -9.63 -7.04
N TYR A 248 -8.16 -10.36 -7.54
CA TYR A 248 -7.95 -11.66 -8.20
C TYR A 248 -7.02 -11.55 -9.42
N PHE A 249 -7.12 -10.47 -10.19
CA PHE A 249 -6.17 -10.17 -11.26
C PHE A 249 -4.72 -10.21 -10.74
N GLU A 250 -4.43 -9.55 -9.61
CA GLU A 250 -3.09 -9.54 -9.02
C GLU A 250 -2.64 -10.94 -8.59
N HIS A 251 -3.54 -11.75 -8.04
CA HIS A 251 -3.22 -13.10 -7.60
C HIS A 251 -2.77 -13.98 -8.77
N THR A 252 -3.52 -13.95 -9.88
CA THR A 252 -3.19 -14.69 -11.11
C THR A 252 -1.91 -14.15 -11.75
N PHE A 253 -1.77 -12.83 -11.81
CA PHE A 253 -0.59 -12.17 -12.36
C PHE A 253 0.69 -12.57 -11.62
N LEU A 254 0.69 -12.50 -10.29
CA LEU A 254 1.85 -12.84 -9.47
C LEU A 254 2.18 -14.34 -9.51
N ALA A 255 1.19 -15.22 -9.46
CA ALA A 255 1.41 -16.66 -9.59
C ALA A 255 2.11 -16.99 -10.92
N ARG A 256 1.66 -16.39 -12.03
CA ARG A 256 2.29 -16.54 -13.36
C ARG A 256 3.71 -15.96 -13.42
N GLN A 257 3.94 -14.77 -12.83
CA GLN A 257 5.27 -14.14 -12.78
C GLN A 257 6.29 -14.98 -12.01
N MET A 258 5.85 -15.64 -10.95
CA MET A 258 6.70 -16.51 -10.13
C MET A 258 6.80 -17.95 -10.67
N GLY A 259 5.89 -18.36 -11.57
CA GLY A 259 5.80 -19.75 -12.02
C GLY A 259 5.37 -20.70 -10.92
N ILE A 260 4.49 -20.29 -10.02
CA ILE A 260 3.95 -21.09 -8.92
C ILE A 260 2.46 -21.37 -9.10
N GLU A 261 1.96 -22.39 -8.39
CA GLU A 261 0.55 -22.76 -8.44
C GLU A 261 -0.35 -21.73 -7.75
N LEU A 262 -1.45 -21.38 -8.40
CA LEU A 262 -2.56 -20.62 -7.84
C LEU A 262 -3.59 -21.60 -7.30
N VAL A 263 -3.87 -21.55 -6.00
CA VAL A 263 -4.78 -22.49 -5.32
C VAL A 263 -5.85 -21.75 -4.52
N GLU A 264 -7.03 -22.36 -4.43
CA GLU A 264 -8.08 -22.01 -3.47
C GLU A 264 -8.03 -22.96 -2.26
N GLY A 265 -8.71 -22.64 -1.15
CA GLY A 265 -8.74 -23.51 0.04
C GLY A 265 -9.20 -24.93 -0.25
N ARG A 266 -10.13 -25.11 -1.19
CA ARG A 266 -10.63 -26.45 -1.63
C ARG A 266 -9.57 -27.31 -2.35
N ASP A 267 -8.52 -26.69 -2.90
CA ASP A 267 -7.45 -27.40 -3.59
C ASP A 267 -6.38 -27.94 -2.62
N LEU A 268 -6.44 -27.48 -1.37
CA LEU A 268 -5.53 -27.87 -0.31
C LEU A 268 -6.19 -28.84 0.66
N LEU A 269 -5.38 -29.66 1.29
CA LEU A 269 -5.76 -30.53 2.40
C LEU A 269 -4.61 -30.71 3.38
N ILE A 270 -4.97 -31.00 4.63
CA ILE A 270 -4.00 -31.32 5.69
C ILE A 270 -4.09 -32.80 6.01
N HIS A 271 -2.96 -33.49 5.97
CA HIS A 271 -2.83 -34.87 6.43
C HIS A 271 -1.57 -34.98 7.29
N ASN A 272 -1.73 -35.49 8.52
CA ASN A 272 -0.64 -35.62 9.51
C ASN A 272 0.13 -34.29 9.73
N ASN A 273 -0.58 -33.17 9.81
CA ASN A 273 -0.03 -31.82 9.93
C ASN A 273 0.90 -31.39 8.77
N ILE A 274 0.77 -32.01 7.61
CA ILE A 274 1.46 -31.61 6.38
C ILE A 274 0.41 -31.12 5.39
N VAL A 275 0.72 -30.01 4.73
CA VAL A 275 -0.14 -29.42 3.69
C VAL A 275 0.14 -30.07 2.35
N TYR A 276 -0.93 -30.46 1.68
CA TYR A 276 -0.87 -31.00 0.31
C TYR A 276 -1.82 -30.23 -0.59
N MET A 277 -1.41 -29.99 -1.84
CA MET A 277 -2.31 -29.58 -2.91
C MET A 277 -2.70 -30.77 -3.79
N ARG A 278 -3.94 -30.73 -4.29
CA ARG A 278 -4.48 -31.70 -5.23
C ARG A 278 -3.99 -31.38 -6.64
N THR A 279 -3.36 -32.34 -7.28
CA THR A 279 -2.90 -32.22 -8.67
C THR A 279 -3.41 -33.40 -9.49
N THR A 280 -3.34 -33.34 -10.82
CA THR A 280 -3.68 -34.45 -11.71
C THR A 280 -2.79 -35.67 -11.50
N GLY A 281 -1.57 -35.47 -10.96
CA GLY A 281 -0.63 -36.54 -10.62
C GLY A 281 -0.77 -37.05 -9.17
N GLY A 282 -1.76 -36.59 -8.40
CA GLY A 282 -1.95 -36.94 -6.99
C GLY A 282 -1.67 -35.78 -6.04
N LEU A 283 -1.36 -36.10 -4.80
CA LEU A 283 -1.07 -35.09 -3.78
C LEU A 283 0.38 -34.61 -3.85
N LYS A 284 0.57 -33.32 -3.90
CA LYS A 284 1.89 -32.67 -3.85
C LYS A 284 2.01 -31.85 -2.57
N ARG A 285 3.08 -32.09 -1.77
CA ARG A 285 3.33 -31.32 -0.55
C ARG A 285 3.51 -29.83 -0.87
N VAL A 286 3.01 -28.95 0.00
CA VAL A 286 3.21 -27.51 -0.05
C VAL A 286 3.98 -27.08 1.19
N ASP A 287 5.10 -26.40 1.00
CA ASP A 287 6.02 -26.01 2.06
C ASP A 287 5.89 -24.52 2.43
N VAL A 288 5.51 -23.67 1.46
CA VAL A 288 5.29 -22.22 1.67
C VAL A 288 4.00 -21.80 1.00
N ILE A 289 3.15 -21.10 1.72
CA ILE A 289 1.92 -20.51 1.19
C ILE A 289 2.04 -18.99 1.20
N TYR A 290 2.02 -18.39 0.00
CA TYR A 290 1.76 -16.97 -0.14
C TYR A 290 0.26 -16.74 -0.10
N ARG A 291 -0.24 -16.33 1.07
CA ARG A 291 -1.68 -16.17 1.29
C ARG A 291 -2.18 -14.80 0.87
N ARG A 292 -3.33 -14.80 0.19
CA ARG A 292 -4.07 -13.60 -0.19
C ARG A 292 -5.44 -13.55 0.50
N ILE A 293 -5.57 -14.22 1.62
CA ILE A 293 -6.75 -14.22 2.50
C ILE A 293 -6.37 -13.70 3.89
N ASP A 294 -7.31 -13.01 4.54
CA ASP A 294 -7.13 -12.50 5.90
C ASP A 294 -7.09 -13.63 6.94
N ASP A 295 -6.50 -13.34 8.10
CA ASP A 295 -6.34 -14.28 9.21
C ASP A 295 -7.64 -14.98 9.60
N ASP A 296 -8.76 -14.23 9.65
CA ASP A 296 -10.07 -14.76 10.03
C ASP A 296 -10.52 -15.93 9.16
N PHE A 297 -10.05 -16.01 7.92
CA PHE A 297 -10.50 -17.02 6.96
C PHE A 297 -9.49 -18.15 6.73
N VAL A 298 -8.28 -18.08 7.31
CA VAL A 298 -7.18 -19.02 7.01
C VAL A 298 -7.47 -20.45 7.46
N ASP A 299 -8.09 -20.62 8.62
CA ASP A 299 -8.40 -21.94 9.20
C ASP A 299 -9.74 -21.90 9.95
N PRO A 300 -10.79 -22.59 9.46
CA PRO A 300 -12.10 -22.59 10.11
C PRO A 300 -12.09 -23.29 11.48
N LEU A 301 -11.09 -24.10 11.80
CA LEU A 301 -10.98 -24.75 13.12
C LEU A 301 -10.39 -23.82 14.18
N ALA A 302 -9.68 -22.78 13.77
CA ALA A 302 -8.98 -21.88 14.69
C ALA A 302 -9.62 -20.48 14.76
N PHE A 303 -10.21 -20.02 13.65
CA PHE A 303 -10.71 -18.65 13.52
C PHE A 303 -12.21 -18.64 13.22
N ARG A 304 -12.61 -18.26 12.04
CA ARG A 304 -13.99 -18.12 11.64
C ARG A 304 -14.58 -19.47 11.15
N PRO A 305 -15.49 -20.10 11.92
CA PRO A 305 -15.94 -21.48 11.66
C PRO A 305 -16.70 -21.68 10.34
N ASP A 306 -17.31 -20.61 9.80
CA ASP A 306 -18.04 -20.63 8.54
C ASP A 306 -17.14 -20.31 7.32
N SER A 307 -15.82 -20.18 7.51
CA SER A 307 -14.91 -19.92 6.41
C SER A 307 -14.79 -21.11 5.46
N THR A 308 -15.08 -20.85 4.19
CA THR A 308 -14.82 -21.78 3.06
C THR A 308 -13.57 -21.42 2.25
N LEU A 309 -12.91 -20.32 2.61
CA LEU A 309 -11.74 -19.78 1.88
C LEU A 309 -10.41 -20.38 2.33
N GLY A 310 -10.35 -20.82 3.59
CA GLY A 310 -9.16 -21.37 4.22
C GLY A 310 -9.11 -22.91 4.19
N VAL A 311 -8.21 -23.46 4.98
CA VAL A 311 -7.94 -24.90 5.05
C VAL A 311 -8.02 -25.37 6.49
N ALA A 312 -8.91 -26.31 6.78
CA ALA A 312 -9.08 -26.87 8.13
C ALA A 312 -7.78 -27.53 8.60
N GLY A 313 -7.26 -27.08 9.75
CA GLY A 313 -6.02 -27.58 10.36
C GLY A 313 -4.74 -26.89 9.87
N LEU A 314 -4.84 -25.85 9.05
CA LEU A 314 -3.67 -25.12 8.53
C LEU A 314 -2.85 -24.49 9.65
N LEU A 315 -3.48 -23.90 10.65
CA LEU A 315 -2.78 -23.33 11.80
C LEU A 315 -1.98 -24.39 12.56
N ASN A 316 -2.51 -25.61 12.70
CA ASN A 316 -1.80 -26.67 13.38
C ASN A 316 -0.58 -27.14 12.57
N ALA A 317 -0.71 -27.30 11.24
CA ALA A 317 0.42 -27.59 10.36
C ALA A 317 1.51 -26.51 10.44
N TYR A 318 1.10 -25.22 10.51
CA TYR A 318 1.99 -24.08 10.68
C TYR A 318 2.70 -24.12 12.05
N ARG A 319 1.98 -24.38 13.14
CA ARG A 319 2.56 -24.52 14.50
C ARG A 319 3.55 -25.69 14.61
N CYS A 320 3.33 -26.75 13.86
CA CYS A 320 4.26 -27.86 13.77
C CYS A 320 5.52 -27.55 12.94
N GLY A 321 5.61 -26.38 12.31
CA GLY A 321 6.74 -25.99 11.46
C GLY A 321 6.80 -26.74 10.13
N ASN A 322 5.68 -27.32 9.68
CA ASN A 322 5.60 -28.13 8.45
C ASN A 322 5.25 -27.29 7.20
N VAL A 323 4.79 -26.08 7.41
CA VAL A 323 4.47 -25.10 6.35
C VAL A 323 4.78 -23.71 6.86
N SER A 324 5.16 -22.79 5.97
CA SER A 324 5.34 -21.37 6.25
C SER A 324 4.27 -20.56 5.56
N LEU A 325 3.86 -19.45 6.21
CA LEU A 325 2.87 -18.54 5.68
C LEU A 325 3.48 -17.14 5.48
N ALA A 326 3.31 -16.57 4.33
CA ALA A 326 3.70 -15.19 4.00
C ALA A 326 2.44 -14.33 3.71
N ASN A 327 2.15 -13.24 4.44
CA ASN A 327 2.76 -12.89 5.72
C ASN A 327 2.26 -13.81 6.83
N ALA A 328 2.96 -13.84 7.95
CA ALA A 328 2.56 -14.63 9.11
C ALA A 328 1.16 -14.23 9.60
N ILE A 329 0.48 -15.14 10.29
CA ILE A 329 -0.77 -14.83 10.99
C ILE A 329 -0.47 -13.82 12.10
N GLY A 330 -1.37 -12.89 12.36
CA GLY A 330 -1.25 -11.91 13.44
C GLY A 330 -0.48 -10.63 13.07
N THR A 331 -0.05 -10.46 11.82
CA THR A 331 0.61 -9.22 11.38
C THR A 331 -0.32 -8.01 11.33
N GLY A 332 -1.63 -8.25 11.32
CA GLY A 332 -2.65 -7.19 11.25
C GLY A 332 -2.63 -6.21 12.42
N ILE A 333 -2.02 -6.56 13.56
CA ILE A 333 -1.79 -5.60 14.64
C ILE A 333 -0.89 -4.44 14.18
N ALA A 334 0.04 -4.69 13.27
CA ALA A 334 0.93 -3.66 12.73
C ALA A 334 0.28 -2.80 11.62
N ASP A 335 -0.87 -3.24 11.08
CA ASP A 335 -1.73 -2.41 10.19
C ASP A 335 -2.65 -1.46 10.98
N ASP A 336 -2.80 -1.65 12.30
CA ASP A 336 -3.71 -0.85 13.12
C ASP A 336 -3.27 0.61 13.15
N LYS A 337 -4.15 1.52 12.72
CA LYS A 337 -3.84 2.96 12.63
C LYS A 337 -3.55 3.61 13.98
N ALA A 338 -4.00 3.03 15.09
CA ALA A 338 -3.61 3.52 16.41
C ALA A 338 -2.21 3.03 16.80
N LEU A 339 -1.81 1.83 16.37
CA LEU A 339 -0.42 1.37 16.55
C LEU A 339 0.55 2.20 15.69
N TYR A 340 0.14 2.58 14.49
CA TYR A 340 0.93 3.43 13.60
C TYR A 340 1.50 4.67 14.33
N ALA A 341 0.73 5.30 15.22
CA ALA A 341 1.18 6.46 15.98
C ALA A 341 2.41 6.16 16.88
N TYR A 342 2.63 4.90 17.24
CA TYR A 342 3.76 4.46 18.06
C TYR A 342 4.98 4.01 17.24
N VAL A 343 4.90 3.91 15.92
CA VAL A 343 6.02 3.41 15.12
C VAL A 343 7.31 4.21 15.29
N PRO A 344 7.31 5.55 15.43
CA PRO A 344 8.50 6.30 15.77
C PRO A 344 9.15 5.86 17.10
N ALA A 345 8.33 5.57 18.11
CA ALA A 345 8.81 5.05 19.40
C ALA A 345 9.32 3.61 19.30
N ILE A 346 8.67 2.78 18.46
CA ILE A 346 9.09 1.40 18.16
C ILE A 346 10.46 1.38 17.51
N ILE A 347 10.70 2.26 16.53
CA ILE A 347 12.01 2.41 15.86
C ILE A 347 13.09 2.77 16.90
N ARG A 348 12.86 3.80 17.72
CA ARG A 348 13.81 4.21 18.77
C ARG A 348 14.06 3.10 19.78
N TYR A 349 13.00 2.35 20.13
CA TYR A 349 13.12 1.29 21.13
C TYR A 349 14.00 0.14 20.67
N TYR A 350 13.78 -0.40 19.48
CA TYR A 350 14.51 -1.57 18.99
C TYR A 350 15.81 -1.23 18.27
N LEU A 351 15.84 -0.18 17.47
CA LEU A 351 17.01 0.14 16.66
C LEU A 351 17.94 1.16 17.30
N LYS A 352 17.46 1.91 18.33
CA LYS A 352 18.19 3.03 18.96
C LYS A 352 18.54 4.14 17.97
N GLU A 353 17.66 4.32 16.98
CA GLU A 353 17.81 5.30 15.90
C GLU A 353 16.57 6.22 15.87
N ASP A 354 16.73 7.42 15.35
CA ASP A 354 15.59 8.28 15.03
C ASP A 354 14.94 7.85 13.72
N PRO A 355 13.60 8.01 13.56
CA PRO A 355 12.91 7.70 12.32
C PRO A 355 13.45 8.54 11.16
N ILE A 356 13.85 7.89 10.08
CA ILE A 356 14.28 8.56 8.83
C ILE A 356 13.05 9.13 8.12
N LEU A 357 11.98 8.33 7.99
CA LEU A 357 10.69 8.79 7.48
C LEU A 357 9.78 9.08 8.67
N GLN A 358 9.28 10.31 8.72
CA GLN A 358 8.34 10.73 9.75
C GLN A 358 6.93 10.17 9.48
N ASN A 359 6.14 10.06 10.53
CA ASN A 359 4.71 9.77 10.39
C ASN A 359 3.94 11.07 10.18
N VAL A 360 2.76 10.96 9.55
CA VAL A 360 1.73 11.99 9.67
C VAL A 360 1.30 12.07 11.14
N GLU A 361 1.16 13.29 11.67
CA GLU A 361 0.63 13.51 13.02
C GLU A 361 -0.70 12.78 13.20
N THR A 362 -0.83 12.04 14.30
CA THR A 362 -1.99 11.19 14.52
C THR A 362 -2.48 11.32 15.95
N TYR A 363 -3.73 11.74 16.11
CA TYR A 363 -4.42 11.87 17.38
C TYR A 363 -5.06 10.54 17.77
N LEU A 364 -4.73 10.07 18.96
CA LEU A 364 -5.28 8.84 19.56
C LEU A 364 -6.52 9.17 20.38
N LEU A 365 -7.69 8.70 19.95
CA LEU A 365 -8.94 9.08 20.60
C LEU A 365 -9.22 8.34 21.92
N THR A 366 -8.35 7.40 22.30
CA THR A 366 -8.29 6.84 23.66
C THR A 366 -7.76 7.86 24.67
N ASP A 367 -6.88 8.78 24.26
CA ASP A 367 -6.46 9.91 25.09
C ASP A 367 -7.57 10.96 25.16
N LYS A 368 -7.92 11.34 26.40
CA LYS A 368 -9.04 12.26 26.65
C LYS A 368 -8.78 13.67 26.11
N SER A 369 -7.54 14.15 26.20
CA SER A 369 -7.18 15.50 25.77
C SER A 369 -7.19 15.60 24.26
N GLN A 370 -6.57 14.62 23.56
CA GLN A 370 -6.57 14.55 22.10
C GLN A 370 -8.00 14.34 21.56
N ARG A 371 -8.79 13.49 22.20
CA ARG A 371 -10.19 13.27 21.82
C ARG A 371 -11.02 14.55 21.91
N ASN A 372 -10.89 15.32 23.00
CA ASN A 372 -11.60 16.59 23.13
C ASN A 372 -11.22 17.57 22.02
N TYR A 373 -9.91 17.73 21.76
CA TYR A 373 -9.41 18.54 20.66
C TYR A 373 -10.03 18.10 19.31
N VAL A 374 -10.00 16.82 19.00
CA VAL A 374 -10.56 16.28 17.74
C VAL A 374 -12.07 16.54 17.65
N LEU A 375 -12.81 16.36 18.74
CA LEU A 375 -14.26 16.62 18.74
C LEU A 375 -14.62 18.09 18.51
N GLU A 376 -13.77 19.03 18.92
CA GLU A 376 -13.92 20.46 18.66
C GLU A 376 -13.56 20.83 17.22
N HIS A 377 -12.60 20.11 16.59
CA HIS A 377 -12.02 20.40 15.27
C HIS A 377 -12.42 19.40 14.18
N LEU A 378 -13.54 18.67 14.32
CA LEU A 378 -14.00 17.67 13.34
C LEU A 378 -14.14 18.23 11.91
N GLY A 379 -14.39 19.52 11.75
CA GLY A 379 -14.48 20.16 10.45
C GLY A 379 -13.14 20.36 9.74
N GLU A 380 -12.01 20.21 10.43
CA GLU A 380 -10.66 20.48 9.93
C GLU A 380 -9.83 19.21 9.78
N LEU A 381 -10.26 18.12 10.40
CA LEU A 381 -9.50 16.87 10.54
C LEU A 381 -10.06 15.77 9.66
N VAL A 382 -9.23 14.77 9.39
CA VAL A 382 -9.64 13.50 8.79
C VAL A 382 -9.72 12.47 9.89
N VAL A 383 -10.92 11.92 10.15
CA VAL A 383 -11.13 10.83 11.11
C VAL A 383 -11.20 9.51 10.37
N LYS A 384 -10.47 8.51 10.85
CA LYS A 384 -10.36 7.19 10.22
C LYS A 384 -10.69 6.09 11.23
N ALA A 385 -11.42 5.06 10.81
CA ALA A 385 -11.55 3.83 11.58
C ALA A 385 -10.23 3.05 11.58
N VAL A 386 -9.77 2.58 12.75
CA VAL A 386 -8.43 1.97 12.91
C VAL A 386 -8.25 0.66 12.14
N GLY A 387 -9.31 -0.10 11.96
CA GLY A 387 -9.28 -1.42 11.33
C GLY A 387 -9.80 -1.46 9.90
N GLU A 388 -10.25 -0.33 9.36
CA GLU A 388 -10.78 -0.27 7.99
C GLU A 388 -9.70 0.13 6.98
N SER A 389 -9.91 -0.25 5.71
CA SER A 389 -9.02 0.07 4.59
C SER A 389 -9.83 0.60 3.40
N GLY A 390 -9.16 1.10 2.34
CA GLY A 390 -9.85 1.55 1.13
C GLY A 390 -10.66 2.84 1.28
N GLY A 391 -10.49 3.60 2.38
CA GLY A 391 -11.22 4.86 2.62
C GLY A 391 -12.65 4.67 3.13
N TYR A 392 -13.05 3.45 3.49
CA TYR A 392 -14.34 3.20 4.14
C TYR A 392 -14.30 3.65 5.61
N GLY A 393 -15.45 4.13 6.11
CA GLY A 393 -15.54 4.57 7.51
C GLY A 393 -14.69 5.80 7.86
N MET A 394 -14.42 6.68 6.88
CA MET A 394 -13.61 7.89 7.02
C MET A 394 -14.49 9.15 6.96
N LEU A 395 -14.18 10.15 7.78
CA LEU A 395 -14.72 11.49 7.71
C LEU A 395 -13.62 12.43 7.22
N ILE A 396 -13.86 13.13 6.11
CA ILE A 396 -13.00 14.24 5.68
C ILE A 396 -13.69 15.52 6.13
N GLY A 397 -13.23 16.10 7.24
CA GLY A 397 -13.86 17.22 7.92
C GLY A 397 -14.24 18.38 7.00
N PRO A 398 -13.30 18.93 6.21
CA PRO A 398 -13.59 20.06 5.31
C PRO A 398 -14.67 19.77 4.25
N HIS A 399 -14.86 18.49 3.88
CA HIS A 399 -15.84 18.09 2.86
C HIS A 399 -17.12 17.49 3.48
N SER A 400 -17.24 17.50 4.82
CA SER A 400 -18.35 16.85 5.53
C SER A 400 -19.47 17.81 5.87
N THR A 401 -20.70 17.28 5.91
CA THR A 401 -21.86 18.01 6.43
C THR A 401 -21.84 18.04 7.97
N GLN A 402 -22.60 18.96 8.56
CA GLN A 402 -22.75 19.01 10.02
C GLN A 402 -23.36 17.73 10.58
N GLU A 403 -24.30 17.11 9.86
CA GLU A 403 -24.92 15.86 10.24
C GLU A 403 -23.90 14.71 10.27
N GLN A 404 -23.04 14.60 9.25
CA GLN A 404 -21.97 13.60 9.21
C GLN A 404 -20.99 13.77 10.37
N ARG A 405 -20.59 15.01 10.69
CA ARG A 405 -19.72 15.32 11.84
C ARG A 405 -20.37 14.90 13.15
N GLU A 406 -21.67 15.17 13.31
CA GLU A 406 -22.39 14.77 14.53
C GLU A 406 -22.54 13.25 14.67
N GLN A 407 -22.75 12.52 13.56
CA GLN A 407 -22.74 11.06 13.56
C GLN A 407 -21.37 10.51 13.98
N PHE A 408 -20.27 11.07 13.45
CA PHE A 408 -18.92 10.66 13.84
C PHE A 408 -18.60 11.02 15.30
N ARG A 409 -19.04 12.19 15.78
CA ARG A 409 -18.95 12.57 17.19
C ARG A 409 -19.54 11.49 18.10
N LYS A 410 -20.76 11.03 17.81
CA LYS A 410 -21.42 9.99 18.58
C LYS A 410 -20.63 8.67 18.55
N ARG A 411 -20.18 8.23 17.37
CA ARG A 411 -19.37 7.01 17.21
C ARG A 411 -18.07 7.07 18.00
N ILE A 412 -17.34 8.18 17.94
CA ILE A 412 -16.08 8.41 18.68
C ILE A 412 -16.32 8.33 20.18
N LEU A 413 -17.40 8.92 20.69
CA LEU A 413 -17.70 8.91 22.13
C LEU A 413 -18.08 7.50 22.64
N VAL A 414 -18.73 6.68 21.80
CA VAL A 414 -19.09 5.29 22.14
C VAL A 414 -17.86 4.37 22.12
N GLU A 415 -17.05 4.47 21.07
CA GLU A 415 -15.91 3.57 20.84
C GLU A 415 -14.63 4.32 20.44
N PRO A 416 -14.03 5.11 21.34
CA PRO A 416 -12.88 5.96 21.01
C PRO A 416 -11.66 5.15 20.54
N ARG A 417 -11.51 3.88 20.95
CA ARG A 417 -10.42 2.99 20.50
C ARG A 417 -10.47 2.70 19.00
N ASN A 418 -11.65 2.74 18.43
CA ASN A 418 -11.85 2.35 17.01
C ASN A 418 -11.61 3.49 16.02
N TYR A 419 -11.19 4.66 16.49
CA TYR A 419 -10.93 5.82 15.65
C TYR A 419 -9.61 6.50 15.99
N ILE A 420 -8.99 7.06 14.93
CA ILE A 420 -7.91 8.05 15.01
C ILE A 420 -8.32 9.29 14.23
N ALA A 421 -7.60 10.39 14.45
CA ALA A 421 -7.71 11.56 13.60
C ALA A 421 -6.33 12.03 13.15
N GLN A 422 -6.29 12.65 11.97
CA GLN A 422 -5.08 13.25 11.39
C GLN A 422 -5.45 14.64 10.84
N PRO A 423 -4.49 15.58 10.75
CA PRO A 423 -4.71 16.83 10.03
C PRO A 423 -5.12 16.56 8.58
N THR A 424 -5.93 17.43 8.01
CA THR A 424 -6.17 17.41 6.56
C THR A 424 -4.92 17.91 5.87
N LEU A 425 -4.28 17.04 5.10
CA LEU A 425 -3.01 17.33 4.42
C LEU A 425 -3.25 17.57 2.93
N SER A 426 -2.57 18.56 2.40
CA SER A 426 -2.47 18.76 0.96
C SER A 426 -1.33 17.90 0.43
N PHE A 427 -1.68 16.76 -0.20
CA PHE A 427 -0.70 15.86 -0.84
C PHE A 427 -0.05 16.56 -2.01
N SER A 428 1.17 16.16 -2.39
CA SER A 428 1.79 16.63 -3.62
C SER A 428 0.90 16.39 -4.83
N ARG A 429 1.09 17.18 -5.87
CA ARG A 429 0.37 17.06 -7.12
C ARG A 429 1.33 16.73 -8.25
N ALA A 430 0.91 15.83 -9.12
CA ALA A 430 1.63 15.47 -10.32
C ALA A 430 0.82 15.86 -11.57
N PRO A 431 1.49 16.13 -12.71
CA PRO A 431 0.81 16.38 -13.97
C PRO A 431 0.02 15.15 -14.39
N CYS A 432 -1.23 15.33 -14.80
CA CYS A 432 -2.11 14.30 -15.33
C CYS A 432 -2.73 14.77 -16.64
N PHE A 433 -2.80 13.85 -17.61
CA PHE A 433 -3.42 14.15 -18.91
C PHE A 433 -4.91 13.78 -18.88
N LEU A 434 -5.76 14.80 -18.83
CA LEU A 434 -7.21 14.65 -18.70
C LEU A 434 -7.90 15.55 -19.74
N ASP A 435 -8.86 15.00 -20.47
CA ASP A 435 -9.69 15.72 -21.45
C ASP A 435 -8.88 16.56 -22.48
N GLY A 436 -7.69 16.11 -22.82
CA GLY A 436 -6.82 16.77 -23.80
C GLY A 436 -5.95 17.89 -23.24
N GLN A 437 -5.90 18.04 -21.91
CA GLN A 437 -5.08 19.03 -21.20
C GLN A 437 -4.25 18.35 -20.10
N VAL A 438 -3.17 19.01 -19.69
CA VAL A 438 -2.39 18.60 -18.54
C VAL A 438 -2.80 19.42 -17.34
N GLU A 439 -3.29 18.76 -16.30
CA GLU A 439 -3.74 19.38 -15.06
C GLU A 439 -3.09 18.70 -13.85
N PRO A 440 -2.87 19.43 -12.75
CA PRO A 440 -2.31 18.84 -11.52
C PRO A 440 -3.36 18.01 -10.78
N ARG A 441 -2.96 16.84 -10.28
CA ARG A 441 -3.78 15.99 -9.42
C ARG A 441 -2.99 15.50 -8.22
N HIS A 442 -3.65 15.41 -7.07
CA HIS A 442 -3.05 14.85 -5.86
C HIS A 442 -2.64 13.39 -6.06
N VAL A 443 -1.47 13.06 -5.55
CA VAL A 443 -0.87 11.74 -5.67
C VAL A 443 -0.32 11.26 -4.34
N ASP A 444 -0.32 9.95 -4.16
CA ASP A 444 0.47 9.25 -3.14
C ASP A 444 1.41 8.22 -3.79
N LEU A 445 2.15 7.50 -2.98
CA LEU A 445 3.09 6.49 -3.43
C LEU A 445 3.02 5.27 -2.51
N ARG A 446 2.84 4.08 -3.08
CA ARG A 446 2.98 2.80 -2.37
C ARG A 446 4.20 2.04 -2.89
N PRO A 447 5.38 2.19 -2.27
CA PRO A 447 6.50 1.30 -2.47
C PRO A 447 6.20 -0.10 -1.96
N TYR A 448 6.89 -1.11 -2.54
CA TYR A 448 6.78 -2.50 -2.11
C TYR A 448 8.09 -2.99 -1.53
N ILE A 449 7.97 -3.63 -0.37
CA ILE A 449 9.07 -4.14 0.43
C ILE A 449 8.99 -5.66 0.45
N LEU A 450 10.11 -6.31 0.17
CA LEU A 450 10.30 -7.74 0.33
C LEU A 450 11.32 -7.97 1.43
N TYR A 451 10.98 -8.79 2.43
CA TYR A 451 11.88 -9.11 3.52
C TYR A 451 12.02 -10.63 3.65
N GLY A 452 13.10 -11.12 3.09
CA GLY A 452 13.56 -12.50 3.21
C GLY A 452 14.83 -12.55 4.06
N LYS A 453 15.94 -13.08 3.52
CA LYS A 453 17.24 -13.03 4.19
C LYS A 453 17.74 -11.59 4.40
N GLN A 454 17.34 -10.69 3.54
CA GLN A 454 17.60 -9.24 3.60
C GLN A 454 16.37 -8.49 3.15
N VAL A 455 16.32 -7.20 3.50
CA VAL A 455 15.27 -6.30 3.01
C VAL A 455 15.61 -5.87 1.59
N THR A 456 14.64 -5.92 0.71
CA THR A 456 14.73 -5.43 -0.68
C THR A 456 13.59 -4.45 -0.92
N ILE A 457 13.91 -3.21 -1.26
CA ILE A 457 12.93 -2.22 -1.71
C ILE A 457 12.98 -2.17 -3.23
N VAL A 458 11.85 -2.46 -3.87
CA VAL A 458 11.81 -2.41 -5.35
C VAL A 458 11.85 -0.95 -5.79
N PRO A 459 12.74 -0.54 -6.74
CA PRO A 459 12.93 0.86 -7.12
C PRO A 459 11.75 1.39 -7.96
N GLY A 460 10.61 1.62 -7.29
CA GLY A 460 9.34 2.02 -7.85
C GLY A 460 8.23 1.95 -6.80
N GLY A 461 7.02 2.12 -7.26
CA GLY A 461 5.84 2.03 -6.41
C GLY A 461 4.58 2.28 -7.22
N LEU A 462 3.43 1.94 -6.68
CA LEU A 462 2.17 2.34 -7.24
C LEU A 462 1.91 3.80 -6.85
N THR A 463 2.04 4.73 -7.80
CA THR A 463 1.50 6.08 -7.63
C THR A 463 -0.01 6.05 -7.89
N ARG A 464 -0.80 6.35 -6.86
CA ARG A 464 -2.25 6.51 -6.99
C ARG A 464 -2.59 7.98 -7.20
N VAL A 465 -3.64 8.23 -7.98
CA VAL A 465 -4.00 9.57 -8.45
C VAL A 465 -5.46 9.88 -8.11
N ALA A 466 -5.72 11.04 -7.53
CA ALA A 466 -7.08 11.55 -7.34
C ALA A 466 -7.59 12.15 -8.67
N LEU A 467 -8.19 11.34 -9.54
CA LEU A 467 -8.59 11.78 -10.89
C LEU A 467 -9.65 12.88 -10.89
N ARG A 468 -10.53 12.92 -9.87
CA ARG A 468 -11.55 13.98 -9.76
C ARG A 468 -10.91 15.30 -9.29
N ARG A 469 -11.21 16.39 -9.99
CA ARG A 469 -10.72 17.72 -9.63
C ARG A 469 -11.12 18.09 -8.19
N GLY A 470 -10.17 18.57 -7.39
CA GLY A 470 -10.37 18.95 -6.00
C GLY A 470 -10.52 17.78 -5.00
N SER A 471 -10.41 16.52 -5.46
CA SER A 471 -10.43 15.37 -4.55
C SER A 471 -9.06 15.14 -3.93
N LEU A 472 -9.06 14.82 -2.63
CA LEU A 472 -7.89 14.31 -1.89
C LEU A 472 -7.88 12.77 -1.83
N VAL A 473 -8.93 12.10 -2.36
CA VAL A 473 -9.06 10.64 -2.29
C VAL A 473 -8.38 10.01 -3.48
N VAL A 474 -7.26 9.36 -3.25
CA VAL A 474 -6.44 8.66 -4.26
C VAL A 474 -6.79 7.18 -4.40
N ASN A 475 -7.59 6.61 -3.49
CA ASN A 475 -7.91 5.19 -3.48
C ASN A 475 -8.67 4.74 -4.73
N SER A 476 -8.17 3.69 -5.36
CA SER A 476 -8.78 3.09 -6.57
C SER A 476 -10.20 2.61 -6.35
N SER A 477 -10.53 2.09 -5.15
CA SER A 477 -11.89 1.69 -4.77
C SER A 477 -12.90 2.84 -4.77
N GLN A 478 -12.46 4.09 -4.73
CA GLN A 478 -13.27 5.30 -4.76
C GLN A 478 -13.09 6.12 -6.05
N GLY A 479 -12.58 5.49 -7.10
CA GLY A 479 -12.42 6.13 -8.43
C GLY A 479 -11.09 6.84 -8.63
N GLY A 480 -10.09 6.54 -7.81
CA GLY A 480 -8.71 6.93 -8.07
C GLY A 480 -8.09 6.14 -9.24
N GLY A 481 -7.12 6.74 -9.90
CA GLY A 481 -6.32 6.08 -10.94
C GLY A 481 -4.90 5.80 -10.52
N SER A 482 -4.08 5.43 -11.48
CA SER A 482 -2.65 5.20 -11.28
C SER A 482 -1.81 5.80 -12.40
N LYS A 483 -0.52 5.90 -12.15
CA LYS A 483 0.49 6.25 -13.14
C LYS A 483 1.80 5.51 -12.88
N ASP A 484 2.63 5.37 -13.90
CA ASP A 484 3.95 4.77 -13.75
C ASP A 484 4.85 5.66 -12.87
N THR A 485 5.64 5.02 -12.02
CA THR A 485 6.59 5.69 -11.13
C THR A 485 8.01 5.38 -11.59
N TRP A 486 8.76 6.39 -11.93
CA TRP A 486 10.14 6.27 -12.42
C TRP A 486 11.12 6.70 -11.33
N ILE A 487 11.99 5.79 -10.95
CA ILE A 487 13.14 6.10 -10.11
C ILE A 487 14.35 6.23 -11.03
N LEU A 488 15.00 7.39 -11.00
CA LEU A 488 16.15 7.62 -11.85
C LEU A 488 17.41 7.01 -11.24
N TYR A 489 18.36 6.65 -12.10
CA TYR A 489 19.77 6.55 -11.69
C TYR A 489 20.38 7.95 -11.47
N ASP A 490 21.57 8.01 -10.88
CA ASP A 490 22.33 9.25 -10.65
C ASP A 490 22.80 9.89 -11.97
#